data_36b85b991195f939db1e9c0861a7e34c
#
_entry.id   36b85b991195f939db1e9c0861a7e34c
#
_cell.length_a   1.000
_cell.length_b   1.000
_cell.length_c   1.000
_cell.angle_alpha   90.00
_cell.angle_beta   90.00
_cell.angle_gamma   90.00
#
_symmetry.space_group_name_H-M   'P 1'
#
loop_
_entity.id
_entity.type
_entity.pdbx_description
1 polymer ?
#
loop_
_entity_poly.entity_id
_entity_poly.type
_entity_poly.pdbx_seq_one_letter_code
_entity_poly.pdbx_strand_id
1 'polypeptide(L)'
;MSMFNTGDILETIEMFTQDNLDVRTVTMGISLLDCIDPDPKKACENIYNKITTKAANLVPAVERISAEYGIPIINKRISVTPIAMLLGACPEADPVDFAKTLDAAGKKVGVNFVGGYSALVHKGFSAGDRRLIESIPRALAETDTVSYTHLTLPTR
;
A
#
# COMPACT_ATOMS: atom_id res chain seq x y z
N MET A 1 -13.92 23.22 17.66
CA MET A 1 -13.74 24.51 16.96
C MET A 1 -12.25 24.63 16.68
N SER A 2 -11.82 24.24 15.49
CA SER A 2 -10.41 24.35 15.07
C SER A 2 -10.16 25.80 14.73
N MET A 3 -9.36 26.48 15.53
CA MET A 3 -8.88 27.82 15.17
C MET A 3 -7.78 27.65 14.13
N PHE A 4 -8.08 27.92 12.86
CA PHE A 4 -7.05 28.09 11.87
C PHE A 4 -6.16 29.26 12.30
N ASN A 5 -4.88 28.96 12.47
CA ASN A 5 -3.90 30.00 12.68
C ASN A 5 -3.62 30.65 11.31
N THR A 6 -3.72 31.97 11.22
CA THR A 6 -3.44 32.71 9.99
C THR A 6 -2.00 32.44 9.48
N GLY A 7 -1.06 32.13 10.40
CA GLY A 7 0.29 31.71 10.06
C GLY A 7 0.33 30.42 9.25
N ASP A 8 -0.43 29.41 9.65
CA ASP A 8 -0.46 28.10 8.96
C ASP A 8 -1.03 28.22 7.53
N ILE A 9 -2.00 29.15 7.34
CA ILE A 9 -2.57 29.43 6.01
C ILE A 9 -1.52 30.12 5.12
N LEU A 10 -0.78 31.10 5.65
CA LEU A 10 0.26 31.81 4.91
C LEU A 10 1.41 30.88 4.55
N GLU A 11 1.85 30.02 5.46
CA GLU A 11 2.89 29.02 5.22
C GLU A 11 2.47 28.03 4.12
N THR A 12 1.20 27.61 4.12
CA THR A 12 0.65 26.77 3.05
C THR A 12 0.66 27.51 1.70
N ILE A 13 0.30 28.78 1.65
CA ILE A 13 0.35 29.60 0.43
C ILE A 13 1.80 29.76 -0.06
N GLU A 14 2.75 30.03 0.82
CA GLU A 14 4.17 30.12 0.46
C GLU A 14 4.70 28.80 -0.10
N MET A 15 4.35 27.66 0.50
CA MET A 15 4.69 26.33 0.02
C MET A 15 4.26 26.11 -1.46
N PHE A 16 3.07 26.56 -1.84
CA PHE A 16 2.59 26.45 -3.22
C PHE A 16 3.16 27.49 -4.17
N THR A 17 3.32 28.75 -3.72
CA THR A 17 3.64 29.86 -4.62
C THR A 17 5.13 30.12 -4.74
N GLN A 18 5.91 29.86 -3.70
CA GLN A 18 7.36 30.10 -3.69
C GLN A 18 8.17 28.82 -3.81
N ASP A 19 7.82 27.79 -3.04
CA ASP A 19 8.60 26.54 -2.98
C ASP A 19 8.19 25.53 -4.04
N ASN A 20 7.08 25.75 -4.75
CA ASN A 20 6.50 24.81 -5.73
C ASN A 20 6.31 23.39 -5.16
N LEU A 21 6.07 23.28 -3.85
CA LEU A 21 5.81 22.03 -3.17
C LEU A 21 4.32 21.67 -3.29
N ASP A 22 4.06 20.40 -3.57
CA ASP A 22 2.71 19.90 -3.83
C ASP A 22 2.49 18.57 -3.08
N VAL A 23 1.51 18.55 -2.18
CA VAL A 23 1.13 17.34 -1.45
C VAL A 23 0.13 16.54 -2.29
N ARG A 24 0.64 15.61 -3.12
CA ARG A 24 -0.21 14.82 -4.02
C ARG A 24 -0.59 13.45 -3.49
N THR A 25 0.09 12.96 -2.47
CA THR A 25 -0.05 11.56 -2.07
C THR A 25 -0.06 11.41 -0.56
N VAL A 26 -1.03 10.66 -0.05
CA VAL A 26 -1.04 10.13 1.32
C VAL A 26 -0.91 8.62 1.27
N THR A 27 0.02 8.07 2.06
CA THR A 27 0.25 6.62 2.14
C THR A 27 0.11 6.14 3.57
N MET A 28 -0.75 5.15 3.78
CA MET A 28 -0.92 4.47 5.07
C MET A 28 -0.11 3.17 5.08
N GLY A 29 0.82 3.04 6.03
CA GLY A 29 1.56 1.79 6.27
C GLY A 29 0.77 0.83 7.16
N ILE A 30 0.65 -0.44 6.74
CA ILE A 30 -0.02 -1.50 7.52
C ILE A 30 0.89 -2.73 7.58
N SER A 31 1.28 -3.12 8.80
CA SER A 31 1.99 -4.41 8.98
C SER A 31 1.03 -5.58 8.84
N LEU A 32 1.43 -6.60 8.07
CA LEU A 32 0.66 -7.83 7.87
C LEU A 32 1.31 -9.05 8.58
N LEU A 33 2.33 -8.85 9.39
CA LEU A 33 3.05 -9.96 10.03
C LEU A 33 2.18 -10.80 10.97
N ASP A 34 1.17 -10.22 11.57
CA ASP A 34 0.19 -10.90 12.43
C ASP A 34 -0.95 -11.56 11.63
N CYS A 35 -0.98 -11.40 10.32
CA CYS A 35 -1.93 -12.07 9.43
C CYS A 35 -1.40 -13.41 8.91
N ILE A 36 -0.17 -13.77 9.27
CA ILE A 36 0.47 -15.01 8.84
C ILE A 36 -0.31 -16.21 9.38
N ASP A 37 -0.69 -17.13 8.50
CA ASP A 37 -1.31 -18.41 8.82
C ASP A 37 -0.79 -19.47 7.84
N PRO A 38 -0.53 -20.71 8.25
CA PRO A 38 -0.17 -21.80 7.34
C PRO A 38 -1.23 -22.11 6.29
N ASP A 39 -2.50 -21.85 6.61
CA ASP A 39 -3.61 -21.93 5.65
C ASP A 39 -3.69 -20.66 4.79
N PRO A 40 -3.43 -20.75 3.48
CA PRO A 40 -3.45 -19.59 2.59
C PRO A 40 -4.77 -18.82 2.58
N LYS A 41 -5.91 -19.55 2.71
CA LYS A 41 -7.22 -18.91 2.73
C LYS A 41 -7.44 -18.06 3.96
N LYS A 42 -7.04 -18.58 5.13
CA LYS A 42 -7.09 -17.80 6.39
C LYS A 42 -6.15 -16.62 6.36
N ALA A 43 -4.93 -16.80 5.83
CA ALA A 43 -3.99 -15.68 5.67
C ALA A 43 -4.60 -14.57 4.79
N CYS A 44 -5.19 -14.91 3.65
CA CYS A 44 -5.88 -13.95 2.78
C CYS A 44 -7.06 -13.27 3.49
N GLU A 45 -7.89 -14.02 4.23
CA GLU A 45 -9.00 -13.48 4.99
C GLU A 45 -8.53 -12.50 6.08
N ASN A 46 -7.49 -12.86 6.82
CA ASN A 46 -6.88 -12.00 7.84
C ASN A 46 -6.36 -10.69 7.23
N ILE A 47 -5.68 -10.78 6.08
CA ILE A 47 -5.16 -9.63 5.34
C ILE A 47 -6.31 -8.71 4.92
N TYR A 48 -7.33 -9.26 4.28
CA TYR A 48 -8.51 -8.52 3.82
C TYR A 48 -9.18 -7.78 4.98
N ASN A 49 -9.49 -8.50 6.06
CA ASN A 49 -10.15 -7.95 7.23
C ASN A 49 -9.31 -6.86 7.90
N LYS A 50 -8.01 -7.07 8.01
CA LYS A 50 -7.11 -6.09 8.61
C LYS A 50 -7.03 -4.80 7.80
N ILE A 51 -6.82 -4.89 6.49
CA ILE A 51 -6.73 -3.73 5.62
C ILE A 51 -8.04 -2.95 5.63
N THR A 52 -9.17 -3.63 5.42
CA THR A 52 -10.48 -2.98 5.37
C THR A 52 -10.88 -2.33 6.70
N THR A 53 -10.48 -2.91 7.83
CA THR A 53 -10.73 -2.34 9.16
C THR A 53 -9.82 -1.14 9.45
N LYS A 54 -8.51 -1.31 9.25
CA LYS A 54 -7.52 -0.27 9.60
C LYS A 54 -7.59 0.95 8.69
N ALA A 55 -7.84 0.75 7.41
CA ALA A 55 -7.89 1.82 6.43
C ALA A 55 -9.31 2.35 6.13
N ALA A 56 -10.33 1.89 6.86
CA ALA A 56 -11.72 2.31 6.65
C ALA A 56 -11.91 3.84 6.58
N ASN A 57 -11.18 4.57 7.39
CA ASN A 57 -11.27 6.03 7.49
C ASN A 57 -10.20 6.78 6.68
N LEU A 58 -9.33 6.08 5.94
CA LEU A 58 -8.24 6.74 5.22
C LEU A 58 -8.76 7.72 4.17
N VAL A 59 -9.61 7.25 3.27
CA VAL A 59 -10.14 8.08 2.17
C VAL A 59 -10.98 9.23 2.70
N PRO A 60 -11.98 9.03 3.60
CA PRO A 60 -12.75 10.13 4.16
C PRO A 60 -11.91 11.17 4.91
N ALA A 61 -10.88 10.74 5.63
CA ALA A 61 -9.98 11.65 6.35
C ALA A 61 -9.17 12.51 5.38
N VAL A 62 -8.62 11.90 4.33
CA VAL A 62 -7.85 12.61 3.30
C VAL A 62 -8.71 13.60 2.53
N GLU A 63 -9.95 13.23 2.18
CA GLU A 63 -10.89 14.13 1.49
C GLU A 63 -11.29 15.32 2.35
N ARG A 64 -11.51 15.09 3.65
CA ARG A 64 -11.78 16.19 4.59
C ARG A 64 -10.59 17.14 4.70
N ILE A 65 -9.37 16.63 4.85
CA ILE A 65 -8.15 17.44 4.92
C ILE A 65 -7.95 18.22 3.61
N SER A 66 -8.10 17.56 2.47
CA SER A 66 -8.01 18.20 1.16
C SER A 66 -9.00 19.38 1.03
N ALA A 67 -10.24 19.19 1.47
CA ALA A 67 -11.25 20.24 1.43
C ALA A 67 -10.98 21.35 2.46
N GLU A 68 -10.50 21.01 3.65
CA GLU A 68 -10.25 21.93 4.75
C GLU A 68 -9.08 22.88 4.45
N TYR A 69 -8.00 22.36 3.84
CA TYR A 69 -6.78 23.11 3.55
C TYR A 69 -6.69 23.60 2.09
N GLY A 70 -7.60 23.19 1.22
CA GLY A 70 -7.56 23.53 -0.21
C GLY A 70 -6.43 22.83 -0.97
N ILE A 71 -5.84 21.76 -0.41
CA ILE A 71 -4.72 21.04 -1.01
C ILE A 71 -5.24 19.87 -1.83
N PRO A 72 -4.95 19.75 -3.14
CA PRO A 72 -5.41 18.66 -3.96
C PRO A 72 -4.63 17.37 -3.68
N ILE A 73 -5.11 16.53 -2.77
CA ILE A 73 -4.53 15.21 -2.48
C ILE A 73 -5.13 14.18 -3.45
N ILE A 74 -4.41 13.92 -4.53
CA ILE A 74 -4.91 13.09 -5.64
C ILE A 74 -4.81 11.60 -5.31
N ASN A 75 -3.67 11.15 -4.75
CA ASN A 75 -3.38 9.74 -4.54
C ASN A 75 -3.54 9.34 -3.08
N LYS A 76 -4.41 8.37 -2.82
CA LYS A 76 -4.54 7.68 -1.53
C LYS A 76 -4.00 6.28 -1.70
N ARG A 77 -3.01 5.92 -0.89
CA ARG A 77 -2.25 4.66 -1.04
C ARG A 77 -2.21 3.88 0.28
N ILE A 78 -2.12 2.57 0.15
CA ILE A 78 -1.76 1.68 1.26
C ILE A 78 -0.42 1.04 0.90
N SER A 79 0.47 0.92 1.88
CA SER A 79 1.70 0.15 1.78
C SER A 79 1.69 -0.92 2.84
N VAL A 80 1.91 -2.18 2.44
CA VAL A 80 1.89 -3.32 3.36
C VAL A 80 3.27 -3.98 3.46
N THR A 81 3.44 -4.82 4.46
CA THR A 81 4.61 -5.70 4.59
C THR A 81 4.82 -6.47 3.29
N PRO A 82 6.08 -6.63 2.80
CA PRO A 82 6.37 -7.40 1.60
C PRO A 82 5.73 -8.79 1.62
N ILE A 83 4.88 -9.07 0.64
CA ILE A 83 4.11 -10.33 0.57
C ILE A 83 5.02 -11.55 0.49
N ALA A 84 6.21 -11.42 -0.10
CA ALA A 84 7.17 -12.52 -0.14
C ALA A 84 7.53 -13.07 1.25
N MET A 85 7.50 -12.23 2.30
CA MET A 85 7.74 -12.66 3.67
C MET A 85 6.62 -13.55 4.18
N LEU A 86 5.36 -13.25 3.83
CA LEU A 86 4.20 -14.05 4.21
C LEU A 86 4.18 -15.38 3.45
N LEU A 87 4.56 -15.38 2.18
CA LEU A 87 4.66 -16.58 1.35
C LEU A 87 5.67 -17.61 1.89
N GLY A 88 6.65 -17.16 2.66
CA GLY A 88 7.58 -18.06 3.35
C GLY A 88 6.90 -18.99 4.35
N ALA A 89 5.79 -18.55 4.96
CA ALA A 89 4.99 -19.35 5.90
C ALA A 89 3.89 -20.18 5.22
N CYS A 90 3.58 -19.91 3.96
CA CYS A 90 2.55 -20.56 3.17
C CYS A 90 3.13 -21.16 1.88
N PRO A 91 3.88 -22.28 1.94
CA PRO A 91 4.57 -22.83 0.76
C PRO A 91 3.62 -23.27 -0.34
N GLU A 92 2.43 -23.71 -0.01
CA GLU A 92 1.40 -24.20 -0.96
C GLU A 92 0.52 -23.06 -1.55
N ALA A 93 0.68 -21.82 -1.06
CA ALA A 93 -0.15 -20.71 -1.51
C ALA A 93 0.18 -20.28 -2.94
N ASP A 94 -0.81 -19.96 -3.76
CA ASP A 94 -0.59 -19.22 -5.00
C ASP A 94 -0.37 -17.73 -4.65
N PRO A 95 0.80 -17.13 -4.99
CA PRO A 95 1.04 -15.73 -4.71
C PRO A 95 -0.01 -14.78 -5.30
N VAL A 96 -0.66 -15.14 -6.42
CA VAL A 96 -1.68 -14.32 -7.07
C VAL A 96 -2.94 -14.19 -6.21
N ASP A 97 -3.26 -15.14 -5.35
CA ASP A 97 -4.39 -15.03 -4.44
C ASP A 97 -4.18 -13.92 -3.41
N PHE A 98 -2.93 -13.72 -2.98
CA PHE A 98 -2.58 -12.57 -2.14
C PHE A 98 -2.72 -11.25 -2.90
N ALA A 99 -2.30 -11.19 -4.17
CA ALA A 99 -2.49 -10.01 -5.00
C ALA A 99 -3.97 -9.66 -5.15
N LYS A 100 -4.81 -10.65 -5.47
CA LYS A 100 -6.27 -10.47 -5.57
C LYS A 100 -6.90 -10.01 -4.24
N THR A 101 -6.41 -10.53 -3.14
CA THR A 101 -6.86 -10.13 -1.80
C THR A 101 -6.52 -8.67 -1.51
N LEU A 102 -5.29 -8.24 -1.84
CA LEU A 102 -4.88 -6.84 -1.72
C LEU A 102 -5.72 -5.93 -2.62
N ASP A 103 -5.97 -6.34 -3.86
CA ASP A 103 -6.79 -5.61 -4.82
C ASP A 103 -8.23 -5.45 -4.34
N ALA A 104 -8.85 -6.54 -3.88
CA ALA A 104 -10.20 -6.51 -3.33
C ALA A 104 -10.30 -5.60 -2.08
N ALA A 105 -9.31 -5.66 -1.18
CA ALA A 105 -9.25 -4.80 -0.01
C ALA A 105 -9.05 -3.33 -0.40
N GLY A 106 -8.15 -3.04 -1.36
CA GLY A 106 -7.92 -1.69 -1.88
C GLY A 106 -9.17 -1.08 -2.51
N LYS A 107 -9.85 -1.83 -3.36
CA LYS A 107 -11.13 -1.45 -3.97
C LYS A 107 -12.22 -1.19 -2.91
N LYS A 108 -12.30 -2.04 -1.89
CA LYS A 108 -13.26 -1.87 -0.79
C LYS A 108 -13.05 -0.59 0.00
N VAL A 109 -11.81 -0.20 0.24
CA VAL A 109 -11.44 1.03 0.97
C VAL A 109 -11.49 2.26 0.06
N GLY A 110 -11.39 2.08 -1.26
CA GLY A 110 -11.40 3.18 -2.24
C GLY A 110 -10.04 3.85 -2.45
N VAL A 111 -8.94 3.14 -2.19
CA VAL A 111 -7.59 3.66 -2.45
C VAL A 111 -7.18 3.46 -3.90
N ASN A 112 -6.29 4.31 -4.38
CA ASN A 112 -5.80 4.25 -5.77
C ASN A 112 -4.79 3.12 -5.97
N PHE A 113 -3.91 2.89 -4.95
CA PHE A 113 -2.83 1.92 -5.04
C PHE A 113 -2.62 1.18 -3.72
N VAL A 114 -2.30 -0.12 -3.85
CA VAL A 114 -1.83 -0.96 -2.74
C VAL A 114 -0.43 -1.46 -3.10
N GLY A 115 0.58 -0.95 -2.40
CA GLY A 115 1.97 -1.38 -2.50
C GLY A 115 2.30 -2.45 -1.47
N GLY A 116 3.30 -3.29 -1.76
CA GLY A 116 3.76 -4.37 -0.88
C GLY A 116 3.68 -5.75 -1.52
N TYR A 117 3.18 -5.87 -2.76
CA TYR A 117 3.40 -7.06 -3.57
C TYR A 117 4.84 -7.05 -4.06
N SER A 118 5.77 -7.33 -3.15
CA SER A 118 7.20 -7.13 -3.34
C SER A 118 8.03 -8.18 -2.63
N ALA A 119 9.30 -8.28 -3.04
CA ALA A 119 10.31 -9.15 -2.47
C ALA A 119 11.54 -8.32 -2.05
N LEU A 120 12.19 -8.69 -0.95
CA LEU A 120 13.41 -8.07 -0.44
C LEU A 120 14.61 -8.92 -0.79
N VAL A 121 15.21 -8.69 -1.96
CA VAL A 121 16.26 -9.54 -2.53
C VAL A 121 17.70 -9.06 -2.30
N HIS A 122 17.90 -7.99 -1.51
CA HIS A 122 19.21 -7.37 -1.29
C HIS A 122 20.24 -8.27 -0.56
N LYS A 123 19.78 -9.31 0.15
CA LYS A 123 20.64 -10.29 0.84
C LYS A 123 20.53 -11.70 0.28
N GLY A 124 19.92 -11.86 -0.89
CA GLY A 124 19.67 -13.14 -1.52
C GLY A 124 18.18 -13.39 -1.74
N PHE A 125 17.88 -14.54 -2.33
CA PHE A 125 16.50 -14.95 -2.66
C PHE A 125 16.05 -16.07 -1.72
N SER A 126 14.94 -15.87 -1.04
CA SER A 126 14.19 -16.94 -0.40
C SER A 126 13.31 -17.68 -1.42
N ALA A 127 12.77 -18.82 -1.04
CA ALA A 127 11.77 -19.53 -1.86
C ALA A 127 10.51 -18.67 -2.09
N GLY A 128 10.08 -17.90 -1.09
CA GLY A 128 8.95 -16.98 -1.20
C GLY A 128 9.21 -15.84 -2.19
N ASP A 129 10.43 -15.29 -2.20
CA ASP A 129 10.81 -14.23 -3.14
C ASP A 129 10.74 -14.71 -4.59
N ARG A 130 11.26 -15.90 -4.90
CA ARG A 130 11.23 -16.48 -6.26
C ARG A 130 9.81 -16.68 -6.74
N ARG A 131 8.97 -17.31 -5.92
CA ARG A 131 7.55 -17.57 -6.25
C ARG A 131 6.79 -16.28 -6.49
N LEU A 132 7.02 -15.26 -5.66
CA LEU A 132 6.38 -13.96 -5.86
C LEU A 132 6.84 -13.33 -7.17
N ILE A 133 8.15 -13.26 -7.43
CA ILE A 133 8.70 -12.64 -8.65
C ILE A 133 8.16 -13.32 -9.91
N GLU A 134 8.14 -14.64 -9.94
CA GLU A 134 7.59 -15.42 -11.07
C GLU A 134 6.10 -15.18 -11.30
N SER A 135 5.37 -14.84 -10.25
CA SER A 135 3.92 -14.57 -10.31
C SER A 135 3.55 -13.15 -10.76
N ILE A 136 4.51 -12.19 -10.78
CA ILE A 136 4.25 -10.77 -11.04
C ILE A 136 3.46 -10.52 -12.33
N PRO A 137 3.84 -11.10 -13.49
CA PRO A 137 3.11 -10.83 -14.74
C PRO A 137 1.63 -11.20 -14.62
N ARG A 138 1.35 -12.35 -13.98
CA ARG A 138 -0.02 -12.82 -13.77
C ARG A 138 -0.77 -11.98 -12.74
N ALA A 139 -0.12 -11.63 -11.65
CA ALA A 139 -0.71 -10.79 -10.62
C ALA A 139 -1.11 -9.41 -11.17
N LEU A 140 -0.24 -8.76 -11.94
CA LEU A 140 -0.55 -7.46 -12.56
C LEU A 140 -1.61 -7.54 -13.65
N ALA A 141 -1.71 -8.67 -14.36
CA ALA A 141 -2.76 -8.86 -15.36
C ALA A 141 -4.16 -9.09 -14.74
N GLU A 142 -4.21 -9.59 -13.50
CA GLU A 142 -5.44 -9.97 -12.81
C GLU A 142 -5.86 -8.98 -11.70
N THR A 143 -5.14 -7.86 -11.53
CA THR A 143 -5.44 -6.84 -10.50
C THR A 143 -5.33 -5.42 -11.07
N ASP A 144 -6.08 -4.47 -10.49
CA ASP A 144 -6.13 -3.08 -10.96
C ASP A 144 -5.38 -2.12 -10.01
N THR A 145 -5.41 -2.38 -8.69
CA THR A 145 -4.87 -1.45 -7.68
C THR A 145 -3.50 -1.86 -7.14
N VAL A 146 -3.09 -3.11 -7.38
CA VAL A 146 -1.82 -3.63 -6.86
C VAL A 146 -0.66 -3.07 -7.65
N SER A 147 0.29 -2.45 -6.95
CA SER A 147 1.54 -2.00 -7.53
C SER A 147 2.70 -2.88 -7.06
N TYR A 148 3.65 -3.10 -7.97
CA TYR A 148 4.83 -3.89 -7.75
C TYR A 148 6.09 -3.03 -7.67
N THR A 149 6.96 -3.38 -6.74
CA THR A 149 8.30 -2.81 -6.67
C THR A 149 9.29 -3.90 -6.28
N HIS A 150 10.36 -4.06 -7.06
CA HIS A 150 11.51 -4.86 -6.65
C HIS A 150 12.77 -3.99 -6.64
N LEU A 151 13.65 -4.26 -5.69
CA LEU A 151 14.96 -3.66 -5.66
C LEU A 151 15.93 -4.57 -6.43
N THR A 152 16.43 -4.09 -7.55
CA THR A 152 17.59 -4.68 -8.20
C THR A 152 18.84 -4.12 -7.55
N LEU A 153 19.77 -5.00 -7.14
CA LEU A 153 21.11 -4.55 -6.76
C LEU A 153 21.78 -3.96 -8.00
N PRO A 154 22.50 -2.82 -7.88
CA PRO A 154 23.33 -2.36 -8.97
C PRO A 154 24.33 -3.45 -9.30
N THR A 155 24.28 -3.97 -10.52
CA THR A 155 25.33 -4.85 -11.06
C THR A 155 26.58 -4.01 -11.21
N ARG A 156 27.63 -4.38 -10.49
CA ARG A 156 28.97 -3.82 -10.70
C ARG A 156 29.58 -4.42 -11.94
#